data_e4434cdd9ab12c5a5aa84f07f0fe8c21
#
_entry.id   e4434cdd9ab12c5a5aa84f07f0fe8c21
#
_cell.length_a   1.000
_cell.length_b   1.000
_cell.length_c   1.000
_cell.angle_alpha   90.00
_cell.angle_beta   90.00
_cell.angle_gamma   90.00
#
_symmetry.space_group_name_H-M   'P 1'
#
loop_
_entity.id
_entity.type
_entity.pdbx_description
1 polymer ?
#
loop_
_entity_poly.entity_id
_entity_poly.type
_entity_poly.pdbx_seq_one_letter_code
_entity_poly.pdbx_strand_id
1 'polypeptide(L)'
;MRFIEKITSQQNMRQAIEQVKKNKGAPGVDKMTVDELDHYFNQHGHSLVQEIRSMTYRPKTVKRVYIPKPDGKQRPLGIPSVVDRVVQQATAQQLSRIFDVHFSESSYGFRPNRSAHQAIEKVLDYLNEGYEWLIDMDIEKYFDTVHHDKLISTLRERVKDRETLHLIRVFLKAGIMENGFVRPNETGVPQGGPLSPILANIYLDKLDKELEARGLYFVRYADDTDIFVKSERAANRVMKSITSWIERKLFLRVNVTKTKV
;
A
#
# COMPACT_ATOMS: atom_id res chain seq x y z
N MET A 1 -23.68 4.46 -10.56
CA MET A 1 -23.37 4.16 -9.13
C MET A 1 -22.04 4.84 -8.80
N ARG A 2 -22.01 5.71 -7.78
CA ARG A 2 -20.78 6.37 -7.30
C ARG A 2 -19.81 5.33 -6.74
N PHE A 3 -18.51 5.65 -6.71
CA PHE A 3 -17.50 4.68 -6.26
C PHE A 3 -17.67 4.32 -4.77
N ILE A 4 -18.00 5.30 -3.94
CA ILE A 4 -18.31 5.06 -2.52
C ILE A 4 -19.50 4.10 -2.33
N GLU A 5 -20.48 4.12 -3.22
CA GLU A 5 -21.62 3.20 -3.16
C GLU A 5 -21.22 1.76 -3.48
N LYS A 6 -20.21 1.56 -4.37
CA LYS A 6 -19.63 0.26 -4.65
C LYS A 6 -18.88 -0.26 -3.42
N ILE A 7 -18.06 0.60 -2.76
CA ILE A 7 -17.35 0.26 -1.53
C ILE A 7 -18.32 -0.19 -0.44
N THR A 8 -19.40 0.58 -0.23
CA THR A 8 -20.37 0.35 0.84
C THR A 8 -21.55 -0.53 0.43
N SER A 9 -21.49 -1.20 -0.74
CA SER A 9 -22.51 -2.16 -1.14
C SER A 9 -22.52 -3.37 -0.21
N GLN A 10 -23.70 -3.93 0.05
CA GLN A 10 -23.87 -5.08 0.96
C GLN A 10 -22.98 -6.24 0.56
N GLN A 11 -22.93 -6.56 -0.75
CA GLN A 11 -22.07 -7.64 -1.25
C GLN A 11 -20.60 -7.40 -0.98
N ASN A 12 -20.09 -6.19 -1.24
CA ASN A 12 -18.68 -5.85 -1.04
C ASN A 12 -18.31 -5.84 0.45
N MET A 13 -19.19 -5.30 1.30
CA MET A 13 -18.99 -5.29 2.76
C MET A 13 -18.97 -6.71 3.33
N ARG A 14 -19.87 -7.62 2.88
CA ARG A 14 -19.88 -9.01 3.29
C ARG A 14 -18.57 -9.71 2.91
N GLN A 15 -18.09 -9.57 1.68
CA GLN A 15 -16.80 -10.09 1.24
C GLN A 15 -15.63 -9.57 2.10
N ALA A 16 -15.68 -8.29 2.47
CA ALA A 16 -14.65 -7.69 3.33
C ALA A 16 -14.68 -8.27 4.75
N ILE A 17 -15.86 -8.50 5.34
CA ILE A 17 -16.01 -9.14 6.65
C ILE A 17 -15.43 -10.55 6.62
N GLU A 18 -15.81 -11.36 5.62
CA GLU A 18 -15.31 -12.72 5.45
C GLU A 18 -13.78 -12.76 5.32
N GLN A 19 -13.21 -11.84 4.53
CA GLN A 19 -11.75 -11.77 4.36
C GLN A 19 -11.04 -11.37 5.65
N VAL A 20 -11.56 -10.41 6.41
CA VAL A 20 -10.98 -10.00 7.70
C VAL A 20 -11.08 -11.13 8.74
N LYS A 21 -12.20 -11.86 8.78
CA LYS A 21 -12.37 -13.04 9.63
C LYS A 21 -11.38 -14.14 9.26
N LYS A 22 -11.21 -14.43 7.97
CA LYS A 22 -10.25 -15.42 7.47
C LYS A 22 -8.81 -15.11 7.88
N ASN A 23 -8.43 -13.84 7.90
CA ASN A 23 -7.08 -13.39 8.24
C ASN A 23 -6.76 -13.44 9.75
N LYS A 24 -7.75 -13.60 10.63
CA LYS A 24 -7.61 -13.81 12.10
C LYS A 24 -6.66 -12.82 12.80
N GLY A 25 -6.60 -11.57 12.41
CA GLY A 25 -5.64 -10.62 13.00
C GLY A 25 -5.98 -10.23 14.44
N ALA A 26 -4.96 -9.80 15.20
CA ALA A 26 -5.09 -9.34 16.58
C ALA A 26 -6.06 -8.13 16.73
N PRO A 27 -6.71 -7.95 17.89
CA PRO A 27 -7.58 -6.80 18.17
C PRO A 27 -6.81 -5.48 18.18
N GLY A 28 -7.49 -4.41 17.76
CA GLY A 28 -6.96 -3.04 17.79
C GLY A 28 -7.00 -2.43 19.21
N VAL A 29 -7.07 -1.09 19.25
CA VAL A 29 -7.13 -0.33 20.51
C VAL A 29 -8.40 -0.59 21.31
N ASP A 30 -9.50 -0.96 20.64
CA ASP A 30 -10.82 -1.23 21.23
C ASP A 30 -10.95 -2.66 21.77
N LYS A 31 -9.94 -3.50 21.59
CA LYS A 31 -9.90 -4.91 22.02
C LYS A 31 -10.96 -5.80 21.35
N MET A 32 -11.75 -5.28 20.40
CA MET A 32 -12.73 -6.06 19.65
C MET A 32 -12.04 -7.12 18.80
N THR A 33 -12.56 -8.34 18.83
CA THR A 33 -12.05 -9.48 18.07
C THR A 33 -12.77 -9.64 16.73
N VAL A 34 -12.25 -10.49 15.85
CA VAL A 34 -12.89 -10.78 14.57
C VAL A 34 -14.20 -11.57 14.72
N ASP A 35 -14.36 -12.30 15.83
CA ASP A 35 -15.55 -13.11 16.09
C ASP A 35 -16.77 -12.26 16.43
N GLU A 36 -16.57 -11.03 16.91
CA GLU A 36 -17.61 -10.08 17.24
C GLU A 36 -18.14 -9.31 16.02
N LEU A 37 -17.49 -9.43 14.83
CA LEU A 37 -17.84 -8.68 13.63
C LEU A 37 -19.29 -8.87 13.18
N ASP A 38 -19.78 -10.12 13.15
CA ASP A 38 -21.15 -10.39 12.68
C ASP A 38 -22.18 -9.70 13.59
N HIS A 39 -21.98 -9.79 14.90
CA HIS A 39 -22.86 -9.12 15.86
C HIS A 39 -22.81 -7.58 15.68
N TYR A 40 -21.61 -7.02 15.56
CA TYR A 40 -21.44 -5.59 15.34
C TYR A 40 -22.13 -5.11 14.05
N PHE A 41 -21.92 -5.79 12.92
CA PHE A 41 -22.48 -5.38 11.64
C PHE A 41 -24.01 -5.57 11.57
N ASN A 42 -24.57 -6.54 12.28
CA ASN A 42 -26.02 -6.68 12.42
C ASN A 42 -26.67 -5.50 13.13
N GLN A 43 -25.98 -4.95 14.13
CA GLN A 43 -26.51 -3.81 14.92
C GLN A 43 -26.15 -2.45 14.31
N HIS A 44 -24.92 -2.28 13.81
CA HIS A 44 -24.35 -0.98 13.47
C HIS A 44 -24.00 -0.83 11.99
N GLY A 45 -24.14 -1.89 11.17
CA GLY A 45 -23.72 -1.86 9.77
C GLY A 45 -24.39 -0.77 8.95
N HIS A 46 -25.67 -0.50 9.19
CA HIS A 46 -26.41 0.56 8.48
C HIS A 46 -25.89 1.96 8.84
N SER A 47 -25.73 2.27 10.14
CA SER A 47 -25.18 3.56 10.59
C SER A 47 -23.74 3.77 10.10
N LEU A 48 -22.90 2.74 10.14
CA LEU A 48 -21.54 2.80 9.62
C LEU A 48 -21.52 3.17 8.12
N VAL A 49 -22.38 2.57 7.30
CA VAL A 49 -22.50 2.92 5.88
C VAL A 49 -22.95 4.37 5.69
N GLN A 50 -23.89 4.85 6.49
CA GLN A 50 -24.31 6.26 6.47
C GLN A 50 -23.18 7.21 6.83
N GLU A 51 -22.43 6.91 7.89
CA GLU A 51 -21.25 7.71 8.31
C GLU A 51 -20.21 7.79 7.21
N ILE A 52 -19.92 6.66 6.53
CA ILE A 52 -18.97 6.63 5.42
C ILE A 52 -19.46 7.51 4.27
N ARG A 53 -20.73 7.38 3.86
CA ARG A 53 -21.31 8.12 2.75
C ARG A 53 -21.48 9.61 3.04
N SER A 54 -21.74 9.98 4.30
CA SER A 54 -21.84 11.39 4.73
C SER A 54 -20.50 12.03 5.09
N MET A 55 -19.38 11.30 4.96
CA MET A 55 -18.03 11.75 5.32
C MET A 55 -17.84 12.08 6.82
N THR A 56 -18.69 11.51 7.68
CA THR A 56 -18.59 11.68 9.13
C THR A 56 -17.83 10.55 9.82
N TYR A 57 -17.58 9.45 9.12
CA TYR A 57 -16.81 8.33 9.63
C TYR A 57 -15.43 8.76 10.12
N ARG A 58 -15.05 8.25 11.29
CA ARG A 58 -13.73 8.50 11.91
C ARG A 58 -13.11 7.17 12.33
N PRO A 59 -12.03 6.74 11.70
CA PRO A 59 -11.33 5.53 12.12
C PRO A 59 -10.75 5.70 13.52
N LYS A 60 -10.66 4.60 14.24
CA LYS A 60 -9.96 4.56 15.53
C LYS A 60 -8.45 4.70 15.33
N THR A 61 -7.76 5.07 16.40
CA THR A 61 -6.28 5.11 16.37
C THR A 61 -5.72 3.72 16.13
N VAL A 62 -4.62 3.67 15.39
CA VAL A 62 -3.92 2.42 15.06
C VAL A 62 -2.99 2.06 16.22
N LYS A 63 -3.14 0.85 16.77
CA LYS A 63 -2.28 0.35 17.85
C LYS A 63 -0.89 0.01 17.29
N ARG A 64 0.17 0.66 17.78
CA ARG A 64 1.55 0.36 17.43
C ARG A 64 2.03 -0.88 18.17
N VAL A 65 2.65 -1.79 17.44
CA VAL A 65 3.39 -2.94 17.98
C VAL A 65 4.71 -3.06 17.23
N TYR A 66 5.69 -3.75 17.81
CA TYR A 66 7.01 -3.95 17.20
C TYR A 66 7.25 -5.44 16.99
N ILE A 67 7.69 -5.79 15.78
CA ILE A 67 8.06 -7.16 15.43
C ILE A 67 9.58 -7.21 15.21
N PRO A 68 10.32 -8.14 15.88
CA PRO A 68 11.74 -8.26 15.69
C PRO A 68 12.09 -8.66 14.25
N LYS A 69 13.13 -8.04 13.70
CA LYS A 69 13.74 -8.43 12.42
C LYS A 69 14.92 -9.37 12.66
N PRO A 70 15.33 -10.16 11.63
CA PRO A 70 16.52 -11.03 11.73
C PRO A 70 17.80 -10.28 12.06
N ASP A 71 17.91 -8.99 11.70
CA ASP A 71 19.06 -8.11 11.97
C ASP A 71 19.06 -7.50 13.38
N GLY A 72 18.16 -7.95 14.27
CA GLY A 72 18.00 -7.44 15.64
C GLY A 72 17.25 -6.11 15.74
N LYS A 73 16.93 -5.45 14.64
CA LYS A 73 16.08 -4.24 14.62
C LYS A 73 14.62 -4.60 14.79
N GLN A 74 13.80 -3.60 15.07
CA GLN A 74 12.36 -3.77 15.20
C GLN A 74 11.65 -3.16 13.99
N ARG A 75 10.64 -3.88 13.47
CA ARG A 75 9.71 -3.35 12.47
C ARG A 75 8.46 -2.83 13.18
N PRO A 76 8.15 -1.53 13.07
CA PRO A 76 6.90 -1.01 13.57
C PRO A 76 5.74 -1.52 12.73
N LEU A 77 4.69 -2.06 13.37
CA LEU A 77 3.46 -2.51 12.74
C LEU A 77 2.28 -1.81 13.38
N GLY A 78 1.30 -1.43 12.58
CA GLY A 78 0.05 -0.85 13.07
C GLY A 78 -1.07 -1.88 13.05
N ILE A 79 -1.83 -1.99 14.13
CA ILE A 79 -3.02 -2.84 14.21
C ILE A 79 -4.26 -1.93 14.26
N PRO A 80 -4.98 -1.74 13.13
CA PRO A 80 -6.26 -1.05 13.13
C PRO A 80 -7.33 -1.86 13.87
N SER A 81 -8.43 -1.21 14.30
CA SER A 81 -9.59 -1.92 14.83
C SER A 81 -10.15 -2.90 13.78
N VAL A 82 -10.85 -3.94 14.22
CA VAL A 82 -11.40 -4.93 13.27
C VAL A 82 -12.44 -4.32 12.35
N VAL A 83 -13.22 -3.34 12.83
CA VAL A 83 -14.19 -2.59 12.01
C VAL A 83 -13.48 -1.75 10.97
N ASP A 84 -12.43 -1.01 11.36
CA ASP A 84 -11.60 -0.24 10.42
C ASP A 84 -10.97 -1.14 9.36
N ARG A 85 -10.51 -2.34 9.75
CA ARG A 85 -9.99 -3.33 8.78
C ARG A 85 -11.04 -3.75 7.76
N VAL A 86 -12.31 -3.93 8.15
CA VAL A 86 -13.38 -4.24 7.21
C VAL A 86 -13.61 -3.10 6.23
N VAL A 87 -13.66 -1.85 6.69
CA VAL A 87 -13.84 -0.68 5.81
C VAL A 87 -12.64 -0.51 4.88
N GLN A 88 -11.41 -0.70 5.39
CA GLN A 88 -10.19 -0.68 4.59
C GLN A 88 -10.19 -1.80 3.55
N GLN A 89 -10.58 -3.02 3.93
CA GLN A 89 -10.67 -4.17 3.01
C GLN A 89 -11.71 -3.93 1.92
N ALA A 90 -12.89 -3.42 2.28
CA ALA A 90 -13.93 -3.07 1.31
C ALA A 90 -13.46 -2.01 0.31
N THR A 91 -12.68 -1.03 0.79
CA THR A 91 -12.08 0.00 -0.06
C THR A 91 -11.01 -0.58 -0.97
N ALA A 92 -10.11 -1.40 -0.42
CA ALA A 92 -9.02 -2.04 -1.17
C ALA A 92 -9.54 -2.95 -2.29
N GLN A 93 -10.61 -3.72 -2.05
CA GLN A 93 -11.24 -4.58 -3.06
C GLN A 93 -11.71 -3.78 -4.29
N GLN A 94 -12.33 -2.62 -4.06
CA GLN A 94 -12.81 -1.79 -5.16
C GLN A 94 -11.67 -1.04 -5.87
N LEU A 95 -10.68 -0.55 -5.12
CA LEU A 95 -9.49 0.07 -5.71
C LEU A 95 -8.71 -0.93 -6.58
N SER A 96 -8.52 -2.16 -6.10
CA SER A 96 -7.82 -3.20 -6.85
C SER A 96 -8.49 -3.45 -8.20
N ARG A 97 -9.84 -3.52 -8.27
CA ARG A 97 -10.57 -3.73 -9.51
C ARG A 97 -10.34 -2.67 -10.59
N ILE A 98 -10.06 -1.42 -10.19
CA ILE A 98 -9.88 -0.31 -11.14
C ILE A 98 -8.42 0.04 -11.40
N PHE A 99 -7.51 -0.30 -10.49
CA PHE A 99 -6.10 0.05 -10.63
C PHE A 99 -5.25 -1.12 -11.14
N ASP A 100 -5.52 -2.36 -10.70
CA ASP A 100 -4.66 -3.51 -11.01
C ASP A 100 -4.51 -3.77 -12.50
N VAL A 101 -5.56 -3.56 -13.29
CA VAL A 101 -5.56 -3.71 -14.75
C VAL A 101 -4.65 -2.70 -15.47
N HIS A 102 -4.15 -1.70 -14.77
CA HIS A 102 -3.27 -0.67 -15.33
C HIS A 102 -1.85 -0.73 -14.78
N PHE A 103 -1.62 -1.54 -13.74
CA PHE A 103 -0.29 -1.72 -13.20
C PHE A 103 0.64 -2.40 -14.19
N SER A 104 1.92 -2.06 -14.10
CA SER A 104 2.97 -2.69 -14.90
C SER A 104 2.95 -4.20 -14.79
N GLU A 105 3.21 -4.90 -15.91
CA GLU A 105 3.42 -6.35 -15.91
C GLU A 105 4.68 -6.75 -15.11
N SER A 106 5.62 -5.83 -14.91
CA SER A 106 6.82 -6.01 -14.08
C SER A 106 6.61 -5.77 -12.58
N SER A 107 5.36 -5.48 -12.15
CA SER A 107 4.99 -5.32 -10.73
C SER A 107 4.28 -6.56 -10.22
N TYR A 108 4.79 -7.18 -9.16
CA TYR A 108 4.34 -8.49 -8.65
C TYR A 108 3.79 -8.45 -7.23
N GLY A 109 4.40 -7.67 -6.33
CA GLY A 109 4.03 -7.64 -4.91
C GLY A 109 2.62 -7.07 -4.66
N PHE A 110 1.90 -7.66 -3.71
CA PHE A 110 0.57 -7.21 -3.27
C PHE A 110 -0.52 -7.19 -4.34
N ARG A 111 -0.37 -7.98 -5.39
CA ARG A 111 -1.34 -8.04 -6.50
C ARG A 111 -2.05 -9.39 -6.56
N PRO A 112 -3.35 -9.42 -6.94
CA PRO A 112 -4.03 -10.69 -7.18
C PRO A 112 -3.36 -11.44 -8.34
N ASN A 113 -3.27 -12.77 -8.21
CA ASN A 113 -2.72 -13.67 -9.23
C ASN A 113 -1.24 -13.39 -9.59
N ARG A 114 -0.50 -12.68 -8.75
CA ARG A 114 0.95 -12.45 -8.86
C ARG A 114 1.66 -13.04 -7.65
N SER A 115 2.89 -13.52 -7.84
CA SER A 115 3.68 -14.17 -6.79
C SER A 115 5.16 -13.78 -6.86
N ALA A 116 5.88 -14.04 -5.77
CA ALA A 116 7.33 -13.86 -5.74
C ALA A 116 8.05 -14.82 -6.72
N HIS A 117 7.52 -16.03 -6.94
CA HIS A 117 8.09 -16.96 -7.92
C HIS A 117 8.06 -16.39 -9.33
N GLN A 118 6.94 -15.80 -9.76
CA GLN A 118 6.84 -15.14 -11.06
C GLN A 118 7.81 -13.95 -11.18
N ALA A 119 8.03 -13.21 -10.10
CA ALA A 119 9.05 -12.15 -10.08
C ALA A 119 10.46 -12.72 -10.29
N ILE A 120 10.81 -13.82 -9.61
CA ILE A 120 12.10 -14.49 -9.75
C ILE A 120 12.27 -15.07 -11.15
N GLU A 121 11.25 -15.72 -11.72
CA GLU A 121 11.26 -16.20 -13.09
C GLU A 121 11.58 -15.07 -14.07
N LYS A 122 10.96 -13.90 -13.88
CA LYS A 122 11.21 -12.73 -14.73
C LYS A 122 12.62 -12.17 -14.59
N VAL A 123 13.18 -12.19 -13.38
CA VAL A 123 14.60 -11.87 -13.16
C VAL A 123 15.52 -12.80 -13.96
N LEU A 124 15.25 -14.11 -13.91
CA LEU A 124 16.03 -15.11 -14.66
C LEU A 124 15.95 -14.90 -16.17
N ASP A 125 14.75 -14.54 -16.69
CA ASP A 125 14.59 -14.18 -18.10
C ASP A 125 15.56 -13.06 -18.51
N TYR A 126 15.57 -11.95 -17.74
CA TYR A 126 16.46 -10.82 -18.05
C TYR A 126 17.94 -11.16 -17.97
N LEU A 127 18.35 -11.97 -17.00
CA LEU A 127 19.73 -12.45 -16.89
C LEU A 127 20.12 -13.30 -18.11
N ASN A 128 19.24 -14.20 -18.56
CA ASN A 128 19.45 -15.02 -19.76
C ASN A 128 19.49 -14.20 -21.05
N GLU A 129 18.84 -13.02 -21.09
CA GLU A 129 18.91 -12.06 -22.19
C GLU A 129 20.18 -11.17 -22.16
N GLY A 130 21.08 -11.42 -21.21
CA GLY A 130 22.37 -10.71 -21.07
C GLY A 130 22.31 -9.37 -20.35
N TYR A 131 21.29 -9.17 -19.51
CA TYR A 131 21.22 -8.03 -18.58
C TYR A 131 21.90 -8.39 -17.26
N GLU A 132 23.22 -8.37 -17.23
CA GLU A 132 24.06 -8.89 -16.13
C GLU A 132 24.27 -7.88 -14.99
N TRP A 133 23.91 -6.63 -15.18
CA TRP A 133 24.05 -5.58 -14.19
C TRP A 133 22.70 -5.23 -13.56
N LEU A 134 22.65 -5.35 -12.25
CA LEU A 134 21.47 -5.12 -11.42
C LEU A 134 21.63 -3.86 -10.60
N ILE A 135 20.59 -3.03 -10.57
CA ILE A 135 20.44 -1.95 -9.61
C ILE A 135 19.37 -2.38 -8.61
N ASP A 136 19.78 -2.82 -7.44
CA ASP A 136 18.89 -3.12 -6.30
C ASP A 136 18.55 -1.79 -5.60
N MET A 137 17.30 -1.33 -5.78
CA MET A 137 16.86 -0.02 -5.32
C MET A 137 15.95 -0.13 -4.10
N ASP A 138 16.41 0.33 -2.95
CA ASP A 138 15.68 0.38 -1.67
C ASP A 138 15.18 1.81 -1.41
N ILE A 139 13.88 1.95 -1.15
CA ILE A 139 13.28 3.23 -0.74
C ILE A 139 13.29 3.34 0.78
N GLU A 140 13.89 4.42 1.30
CA GLU A 140 14.04 4.62 2.73
C GLU A 140 12.68 4.73 3.43
N LYS A 141 12.38 3.74 4.30
CA LYS A 141 11.16 3.71 5.12
C LYS A 141 9.90 4.05 4.31
N TYR A 142 9.75 3.42 3.16
CA TYR A 142 8.69 3.74 2.18
C TYR A 142 7.33 4.02 2.83
N PHE A 143 6.81 3.06 3.63
CA PHE A 143 5.49 3.20 4.26
C PHE A 143 5.40 4.36 5.26
N ASP A 144 6.49 4.81 5.83
CA ASP A 144 6.51 5.91 6.80
C ASP A 144 6.67 7.29 6.14
N THR A 145 7.05 7.34 4.85
CA THR A 145 7.45 8.59 4.17
C THR A 145 6.52 9.01 3.03
N VAL A 146 5.53 8.18 2.65
CA VAL A 146 4.57 8.51 1.59
C VAL A 146 3.86 9.83 1.88
N HIS A 147 3.92 10.77 0.93
CA HIS A 147 3.28 12.08 1.06
C HIS A 147 1.77 11.97 0.77
N HIS A 148 0.93 12.24 1.78
CA HIS A 148 -0.52 12.05 1.70
C HIS A 148 -1.18 12.79 0.53
N ASP A 149 -0.86 14.07 0.32
CA ASP A 149 -1.49 14.85 -0.75
C ASP A 149 -1.08 14.38 -2.14
N LYS A 150 0.17 13.91 -2.29
CA LYS A 150 0.64 13.32 -3.55
C LYS A 150 -0.08 12.01 -3.85
N LEU A 151 -0.22 11.14 -2.85
CA LEU A 151 -0.98 9.90 -2.98
C LEU A 151 -2.46 10.17 -3.34
N ILE A 152 -3.12 11.10 -2.64
CA ILE A 152 -4.51 11.50 -2.95
C ILE A 152 -4.61 12.10 -4.35
N SER A 153 -3.63 12.87 -4.79
CA SER A 153 -3.58 13.40 -6.17
C SER A 153 -3.47 12.28 -7.21
N THR A 154 -2.65 11.26 -6.95
CA THR A 154 -2.52 10.08 -7.81
C THR A 154 -3.84 9.28 -7.87
N LEU A 155 -4.47 9.04 -6.72
CA LEU A 155 -5.79 8.40 -6.66
C LEU A 155 -6.84 9.15 -7.45
N ARG A 156 -6.83 10.49 -7.41
CA ARG A 156 -7.80 11.37 -8.09
C ARG A 156 -7.76 11.24 -9.62
N GLU A 157 -6.70 10.73 -10.18
CA GLU A 157 -6.63 10.49 -11.62
C GLU A 157 -7.75 9.53 -12.08
N ARG A 158 -8.11 8.54 -11.26
CA ARG A 158 -9.11 7.50 -11.57
C ARG A 158 -10.33 7.52 -10.63
N VAL A 159 -10.16 7.92 -9.38
CA VAL A 159 -11.25 8.03 -8.40
C VAL A 159 -11.70 9.49 -8.32
N LYS A 160 -12.90 9.79 -8.83
CA LYS A 160 -13.39 11.17 -8.92
C LYS A 160 -14.33 11.56 -7.77
N ASP A 161 -14.91 10.60 -7.05
CA ASP A 161 -15.85 10.92 -5.98
C ASP A 161 -15.13 11.38 -4.70
N ARG A 162 -15.63 12.47 -4.17
CA ARG A 162 -15.08 13.16 -3.00
C ARG A 162 -15.14 12.29 -1.76
N GLU A 163 -16.20 11.54 -1.59
CA GLU A 163 -16.45 10.69 -0.42
C GLU A 163 -15.38 9.59 -0.29
N THR A 164 -15.02 8.92 -1.39
CA THR A 164 -13.96 7.90 -1.38
C THR A 164 -12.60 8.51 -1.08
N LEU A 165 -12.25 9.64 -1.69
CA LEU A 165 -10.99 10.33 -1.42
C LEU A 165 -10.92 10.81 0.03
N HIS A 166 -12.04 11.26 0.59
CA HIS A 166 -12.14 11.62 2.01
C HIS A 166 -11.93 10.40 2.91
N LEU A 167 -12.59 9.27 2.61
CA LEU A 167 -12.45 8.03 3.37
C LEU A 167 -10.99 7.56 3.41
N ILE A 168 -10.30 7.56 2.27
CA ILE A 168 -8.88 7.21 2.22
C ILE A 168 -8.05 8.20 3.05
N ARG A 169 -8.32 9.50 2.94
CA ARG A 169 -7.60 10.53 3.69
C ARG A 169 -7.75 10.39 5.20
N VAL A 170 -8.93 10.05 5.71
CA VAL A 170 -9.11 9.86 7.16
C VAL A 170 -8.36 8.62 7.67
N PHE A 171 -8.24 7.55 6.86
CA PHE A 171 -7.39 6.41 7.19
C PHE A 171 -5.90 6.77 7.20
N LEU A 172 -5.43 7.55 6.23
CA LEU A 172 -4.04 8.02 6.21
C LEU A 172 -3.70 8.88 7.43
N LYS A 173 -4.65 9.68 7.90
CA LYS A 173 -4.51 10.58 9.07
C LYS A 173 -4.89 9.93 10.39
N ALA A 174 -5.30 8.67 10.39
CA ALA A 174 -5.61 7.97 11.64
C ALA A 174 -4.41 8.03 12.59
N GLY A 175 -4.63 8.49 13.81
CA GLY A 175 -3.57 8.62 14.80
C GLY A 175 -2.97 7.25 15.16
N ILE A 176 -1.73 7.27 15.59
CA ILE A 176 -1.01 6.08 16.05
C ILE A 176 -0.94 6.10 17.56
N MET A 177 -1.46 5.05 18.21
CA MET A 177 -1.36 4.85 19.66
C MET A 177 -0.13 4.01 19.99
N GLU A 178 0.79 4.62 20.75
CA GLU A 178 2.02 3.99 21.21
C GLU A 178 2.20 4.27 22.70
N ASN A 179 2.36 3.22 23.51
CA ASN A 179 2.53 3.32 24.97
C ASN A 179 1.45 4.18 25.67
N GLY A 180 0.20 4.11 25.19
CA GLY A 180 -0.92 4.88 25.73
C GLY A 180 -1.05 6.32 25.21
N PHE A 181 -0.09 6.80 24.42
CA PHE A 181 -0.12 8.14 23.83
C PHE A 181 -0.55 8.08 22.36
N VAL A 182 -1.41 9.01 21.95
CA VAL A 182 -1.82 9.16 20.56
C VAL A 182 -0.96 10.23 19.89
N ARG A 183 -0.33 9.84 18.77
CA ARG A 183 0.41 10.77 17.90
C ARG A 183 -0.33 10.93 16.58
N PRO A 184 -0.41 12.15 16.01
CA PRO A 184 -0.96 12.35 14.68
C PRO A 184 -0.09 11.63 13.64
N ASN A 185 -0.72 11.15 12.57
CA ASN A 185 -0.01 10.60 11.40
C ASN A 185 -0.06 11.61 10.27
N GLU A 186 1.01 12.37 10.05
CA GLU A 186 1.08 13.45 9.05
C GLU A 186 1.63 12.95 7.73
N THR A 187 2.42 11.88 7.75
CA THR A 187 3.03 11.25 6.57
C THR A 187 2.94 9.73 6.70
N GLY A 188 3.09 9.06 5.56
CA GLY A 188 3.13 7.60 5.53
C GLY A 188 1.78 6.92 5.46
N VAL A 189 1.83 5.65 5.18
CA VAL A 189 0.67 4.74 5.14
C VAL A 189 0.84 3.73 6.26
N PRO A 190 -0.08 3.65 7.24
CA PRO A 190 0.07 2.75 8.38
C PRO A 190 0.29 1.29 7.93
N GLN A 191 1.44 0.69 8.28
CA GLN A 191 1.73 -0.70 7.98
C GLN A 191 0.83 -1.63 8.80
N GLY A 192 0.18 -2.61 8.14
CA GLY A 192 -0.63 -3.63 8.80
C GLY A 192 -2.13 -3.54 8.54
N GLY A 193 -2.61 -2.48 7.90
CA GLY A 193 -4.00 -2.39 7.41
C GLY A 193 -4.16 -2.96 5.99
N PRO A 194 -5.35 -3.51 5.64
CA PRO A 194 -5.62 -4.07 4.31
C PRO A 194 -5.52 -3.06 3.15
N LEU A 195 -5.65 -1.78 3.43
CA LEU A 195 -5.63 -0.72 2.43
C LEU A 195 -4.19 -0.36 1.99
N SER A 196 -3.20 -0.52 2.87
CA SER A 196 -1.83 -0.08 2.65
C SER A 196 -1.14 -0.71 1.43
N PRO A 197 -1.29 -2.02 1.15
CA PRO A 197 -0.67 -2.66 -0.01
C PRO A 197 -1.13 -2.08 -1.35
N ILE A 198 -2.43 -1.87 -1.54
CA ILE A 198 -2.94 -1.32 -2.80
C ILE A 198 -2.56 0.16 -2.95
N LEU A 199 -2.55 0.94 -1.87
CA LEU A 199 -2.10 2.33 -1.92
C LEU A 199 -0.61 2.43 -2.28
N ALA A 200 0.21 1.50 -1.79
CA ALA A 200 1.62 1.38 -2.15
C ALA A 200 1.79 1.16 -3.66
N ASN A 201 1.08 0.19 -4.22
CA ASN A 201 1.14 -0.08 -5.65
C ASN A 201 0.64 1.10 -6.50
N ILE A 202 -0.47 1.76 -6.09
CA ILE A 202 -0.97 2.95 -6.81
C ILE A 202 0.08 4.07 -6.83
N TYR A 203 0.80 4.26 -5.75
CA TYR A 203 1.82 5.32 -5.67
C TYR A 203 3.07 4.96 -6.49
N LEU A 204 3.55 3.72 -6.38
CA LEU A 204 4.75 3.24 -7.06
C LEU A 204 4.53 2.91 -8.55
N ASP A 205 3.29 2.75 -9.01
CA ASP A 205 3.00 2.62 -10.44
C ASP A 205 3.52 3.83 -11.24
N LYS A 206 3.66 5.00 -10.61
CA LYS A 206 4.32 6.15 -11.24
C LYS A 206 5.80 5.89 -11.54
N LEU A 207 6.50 5.17 -10.67
CA LEU A 207 7.87 4.74 -10.91
C LEU A 207 7.91 3.68 -12.02
N ASP A 208 7.00 2.71 -11.96
CA ASP A 208 6.91 1.67 -12.98
C ASP A 208 6.72 2.28 -14.38
N LYS A 209 5.80 3.24 -14.51
CA LYS A 209 5.55 3.95 -15.78
C LYS A 209 6.73 4.79 -16.26
N GLU A 210 7.49 5.37 -15.35
CA GLU A 210 8.73 6.07 -15.71
C GLU A 210 9.81 5.12 -16.20
N LEU A 211 9.97 3.95 -15.55
CA LEU A 211 10.92 2.92 -15.98
C LEU A 211 10.54 2.36 -17.37
N GLU A 212 9.25 2.06 -17.59
CA GLU A 212 8.71 1.64 -18.90
C GLU A 212 8.96 2.72 -19.98
N ALA A 213 8.67 3.98 -19.68
CA ALA A 213 8.86 5.08 -20.63
C ALA A 213 10.33 5.29 -21.04
N ARG A 214 11.27 4.90 -20.17
CA ARG A 214 12.71 4.91 -20.45
C ARG A 214 13.21 3.66 -21.17
N GLY A 215 12.35 2.66 -21.41
CA GLY A 215 12.71 1.37 -21.98
C GLY A 215 13.62 0.54 -21.07
N LEU A 216 13.50 0.71 -19.75
CA LEU A 216 14.26 -0.05 -18.77
C LEU A 216 13.56 -1.34 -18.39
N TYR A 217 14.32 -2.42 -18.29
CA TYR A 217 13.84 -3.69 -17.76
C TYR A 217 13.93 -3.66 -16.24
N PHE A 218 12.86 -4.07 -15.58
CA PHE A 218 12.81 -4.07 -14.12
C PHE A 218 11.83 -5.11 -13.59
N VAL A 219 11.99 -5.46 -12.33
CA VAL A 219 11.06 -6.25 -11.54
C VAL A 219 10.82 -5.52 -10.23
N ARG A 220 9.55 -5.26 -9.91
CA ARG A 220 9.19 -4.67 -8.62
C ARG A 220 8.36 -5.65 -7.79
N TYR A 221 8.77 -5.86 -6.54
CA TYR A 221 8.01 -6.61 -5.55
C TYR A 221 7.72 -5.74 -4.33
N ALA A 222 6.50 -5.21 -4.23
CA ALA A 222 6.12 -4.20 -3.24
C ALA A 222 6.93 -2.89 -3.40
N ASP A 223 7.76 -2.55 -2.43
CA ASP A 223 8.67 -1.39 -2.43
C ASP A 223 10.10 -1.72 -2.90
N ASP A 224 10.45 -3.00 -3.01
CA ASP A 224 11.73 -3.43 -3.56
C ASP A 224 11.70 -3.41 -5.11
N THR A 225 12.68 -2.78 -5.73
CA THR A 225 12.75 -2.60 -7.19
C THR A 225 14.11 -2.93 -7.73
N ASP A 226 14.17 -3.95 -8.59
CA ASP A 226 15.36 -4.37 -9.32
C ASP A 226 15.32 -3.86 -10.75
N ILE A 227 16.35 -3.13 -11.20
CA ILE A 227 16.45 -2.59 -12.57
C ILE A 227 17.66 -3.23 -13.26
N PHE A 228 17.44 -3.74 -14.47
CA PHE A 228 18.41 -4.54 -15.22
C PHE A 228 18.99 -3.77 -16.39
N VAL A 229 20.30 -3.79 -16.54
CA VAL A 229 21.04 -3.14 -17.65
C VAL A 229 22.22 -3.99 -18.10
N LYS A 230 22.83 -3.65 -19.27
CA LYS A 230 23.91 -4.45 -19.90
C LYS A 230 25.33 -4.01 -19.53
N SER A 231 25.53 -2.96 -18.71
CA SER A 231 26.87 -2.51 -18.33
C SER A 231 26.85 -1.74 -17.03
N GLU A 232 27.95 -1.77 -16.30
CA GLU A 232 28.18 -1.02 -15.07
C GLU A 232 27.99 0.50 -15.27
N ARG A 233 28.52 1.03 -16.37
CA ARG A 233 28.37 2.44 -16.73
C ARG A 233 26.88 2.83 -16.89
N ALA A 234 26.09 1.97 -17.50
CA ALA A 234 24.64 2.16 -17.64
C ALA A 234 23.97 2.08 -16.27
N ALA A 235 24.34 1.11 -15.41
CA ALA A 235 23.78 0.96 -14.07
C ALA A 235 23.99 2.21 -13.21
N ASN A 236 25.22 2.72 -13.14
CA ASN A 236 25.54 3.91 -12.38
C ASN A 236 24.80 5.17 -12.89
N ARG A 237 24.65 5.32 -14.21
CA ARG A 237 23.90 6.41 -14.83
C ARG A 237 22.41 6.32 -14.52
N VAL A 238 21.82 5.13 -14.67
CA VAL A 238 20.39 4.87 -14.42
C VAL A 238 20.10 5.08 -12.93
N MET A 239 20.88 4.49 -12.04
CA MET A 239 20.74 4.66 -10.59
C MET A 239 20.68 6.13 -10.20
N LYS A 240 21.66 6.93 -10.62
CA LYS A 240 21.69 8.39 -10.33
C LYS A 240 20.45 9.12 -10.88
N SER A 241 20.05 8.81 -12.09
CA SER A 241 18.93 9.45 -12.78
C SER A 241 17.57 9.08 -12.17
N ILE A 242 17.37 7.81 -11.82
CA ILE A 242 16.12 7.33 -11.20
C ILE A 242 16.02 7.81 -9.75
N THR A 243 17.10 7.77 -8.97
CA THR A 243 17.14 8.38 -7.61
C THR A 243 16.66 9.83 -7.65
N SER A 244 17.25 10.64 -8.51
CA SER A 244 16.87 12.06 -8.65
C SER A 244 15.39 12.23 -9.09
N TRP A 245 14.88 11.32 -9.89
CA TRP A 245 13.48 11.34 -10.32
C TRP A 245 12.54 10.98 -9.16
N ILE A 246 12.83 9.90 -8.41
CA ILE A 246 12.06 9.48 -7.24
C ILE A 246 11.94 10.61 -6.24
N GLU A 247 13.07 11.24 -5.89
CA GLU A 247 13.11 12.32 -4.90
C GLU A 247 12.29 13.55 -5.33
N ARG A 248 12.41 13.95 -6.60
CA ARG A 248 11.71 15.13 -7.12
C ARG A 248 10.24 14.91 -7.46
N LYS A 249 9.87 13.71 -7.92
CA LYS A 249 8.53 13.43 -8.44
C LYS A 249 7.64 12.69 -7.45
N LEU A 250 8.22 11.81 -6.66
CA LEU A 250 7.49 11.03 -5.64
C LEU A 250 7.70 11.56 -4.21
N PHE A 251 8.64 12.51 -4.00
CA PHE A 251 8.98 13.00 -2.66
C PHE A 251 9.40 11.86 -1.69
N LEU A 252 9.96 10.79 -2.24
CA LEU A 252 10.52 9.68 -1.49
C LEU A 252 12.03 9.80 -1.47
N ARG A 253 12.68 9.22 -0.47
CA ARG A 253 14.15 9.13 -0.40
C ARG A 253 14.62 7.74 -0.74
N VAL A 254 15.66 7.66 -1.55
CA VAL A 254 16.35 6.40 -1.84
C VAL A 254 17.36 6.13 -0.72
N ASN A 255 17.40 4.91 -0.24
CA ASN A 255 18.34 4.48 0.79
C ASN A 255 19.73 4.26 0.18
N VAL A 256 20.60 5.26 0.29
CA VAL A 256 21.94 5.25 -0.32
C VAL A 256 22.83 4.12 0.18
N THR A 257 22.61 3.64 1.41
CA THR A 257 23.46 2.58 2.01
C THR A 257 23.06 1.18 1.56
N LYS A 258 21.79 1.01 1.15
CA LYS A 258 21.28 -0.29 0.72
C LYS A 258 21.18 -0.39 -0.80
N THR A 259 20.92 0.72 -1.51
CA THR A 259 20.89 0.73 -2.97
C THR A 259 22.27 0.43 -3.54
N LYS A 260 22.35 -0.57 -4.41
CA LYS A 260 23.62 -1.11 -4.92
C LYS A 260 23.51 -1.36 -6.43
N VAL A 261 24.66 -1.34 -7.05
CA VAL A 261 24.89 -1.86 -8.41
C VAL A 261 25.65 -3.16 -8.26
#